data_cb6a213473b394f71d97886cbcfd4c62
#
_entry.id   cb6a213473b394f71d97886cbcfd4c62
#
_cell.length_a   1.000
_cell.length_b   1.000
_cell.length_c   1.000
_cell.angle_alpha   90.00
_cell.angle_beta   90.00
_cell.angle_gamma   90.00
#
_symmetry.space_group_name_H-M   'P 1'
#
loop_
_entity.id
_entity.type
_entity.pdbx_description
1 polymer ?
#
loop_
_entity_poly.entity_id
_entity_poly.type
_entity_poly.pdbx_seq_one_letter_code
_entity_poly.pdbx_strand_id
1 'polypeptide(L)'
;GAENGELCLDITGTGSLDYANQIYYDGFELNQDCVYELSFDVHSTIERGIQYRLQINGGDYHAYVMDDITIGTETQHISNQFTMSEASDPAPRMCMNLGHFEGVGDDSVPHKVYFDNIKLTVVDASSAQSVEGIPDPKLVGINQMGYGKDAKKLATVTDRDAKSYEVKSVADDKVVSKGDVSGWDYDPAVGDKCAVIDFSDVKDQGTYKIVLDTGAESY
;
A
#
# COMPACT_ATOMS: atom_id res chain seq x y z
N GLY A 1 -6.91 11.13 -13.07
CA GLY A 1 -5.72 11.99 -13.27
C GLY A 1 -5.63 13.06 -12.20
N ALA A 2 -4.64 13.96 -12.29
CA ALA A 2 -4.53 15.13 -11.42
C ALA A 2 -5.01 16.37 -12.17
N GLU A 3 -5.81 17.21 -11.50
CA GLU A 3 -6.26 18.50 -12.00
C GLU A 3 -6.20 19.53 -10.86
N ASN A 4 -5.51 20.64 -11.08
CA ASN A 4 -5.29 21.69 -10.07
C ASN A 4 -4.65 21.24 -8.74
N GLY A 5 -3.94 20.11 -8.75
CA GLY A 5 -3.34 19.51 -7.55
C GLY A 5 -4.21 18.46 -6.85
N GLU A 6 -5.46 18.30 -7.26
CA GLU A 6 -6.39 17.33 -6.71
C GLU A 6 -6.43 16.04 -7.56
N LEU A 7 -6.80 14.92 -6.97
CA LEU A 7 -7.14 13.69 -7.69
C LEU A 7 -8.48 13.89 -8.38
N CYS A 8 -8.46 14.00 -9.72
CA CYS A 8 -9.65 14.19 -10.53
C CYS A 8 -10.09 12.88 -11.20
N LEU A 9 -11.37 12.55 -11.06
CA LEU A 9 -12.02 11.38 -11.64
C LEU A 9 -13.13 11.83 -12.59
N ASP A 10 -13.00 11.47 -13.88
CA ASP A 10 -14.04 11.68 -14.87
C ASP A 10 -15.05 10.52 -14.81
N ILE A 11 -16.25 10.78 -14.38
CA ILE A 11 -17.35 9.82 -14.29
C ILE A 11 -18.23 9.98 -15.55
N THR A 12 -18.13 9.03 -16.46
CA THR A 12 -18.92 9.02 -17.70
C THR A 12 -20.15 8.16 -17.61
N GLY A 13 -20.30 7.40 -16.55
CA GLY A 13 -21.45 6.57 -16.21
C GLY A 13 -21.24 5.90 -14.86
N THR A 14 -22.30 5.74 -14.10
CA THR A 14 -22.26 5.25 -12.70
C THR A 14 -22.63 3.77 -12.58
N GLY A 15 -23.14 3.15 -13.65
CA GLY A 15 -23.70 1.79 -13.53
C GLY A 15 -25.02 1.79 -12.75
N SER A 16 -25.34 0.66 -12.11
CA SER A 16 -26.59 0.47 -11.36
C SER A 16 -26.36 0.19 -9.85
N LEU A 17 -25.11 0.17 -9.42
CA LEU A 17 -24.72 -0.16 -8.04
C LEU A 17 -23.72 0.88 -7.54
N ASP A 18 -23.73 1.15 -6.25
CA ASP A 18 -22.83 2.09 -5.56
C ASP A 18 -21.35 1.78 -5.80
N TYR A 19 -20.97 0.51 -5.84
CA TYR A 19 -19.61 0.03 -6.09
C TYR A 19 -19.27 -0.24 -7.57
N ALA A 20 -20.11 0.16 -8.53
CA ALA A 20 -19.82 -0.04 -9.97
C ALA A 20 -18.60 0.78 -10.45
N ASN A 21 -18.33 1.90 -9.79
CA ASN A 21 -17.11 2.70 -9.97
C ASN A 21 -16.42 2.84 -8.61
N GLN A 22 -15.15 2.49 -8.54
CA GLN A 22 -14.38 2.56 -7.29
C GLN A 22 -12.99 3.13 -7.54
N ILE A 23 -12.49 3.87 -6.57
CA ILE A 23 -11.05 4.01 -6.33
C ILE A 23 -10.71 3.32 -5.01
N TYR A 24 -9.54 2.75 -4.95
CA TYR A 24 -9.09 2.08 -3.72
C TYR A 24 -7.58 2.26 -3.51
N TYR A 25 -7.20 2.09 -2.27
CA TYR A 25 -5.80 2.07 -1.84
C TYR A 25 -5.57 0.90 -0.89
N ASP A 26 -4.51 0.14 -1.17
CA ASP A 26 -4.02 -0.98 -0.38
C ASP A 26 -2.63 -0.64 0.18
N GLY A 27 -2.09 -1.46 1.08
CA GLY A 27 -0.71 -1.30 1.55
C GLY A 27 -0.58 -0.58 2.89
N PHE A 28 -1.59 -0.73 3.75
CA PHE A 28 -1.56 -0.30 5.15
C PHE A 28 -2.11 -1.43 6.03
N GLU A 29 -2.08 -1.25 7.35
CA GLU A 29 -2.63 -2.17 8.33
C GLU A 29 -3.60 -1.44 9.28
N LEU A 30 -4.52 -2.20 9.88
CA LEU A 30 -5.39 -1.75 10.96
C LEU A 30 -5.18 -2.65 12.17
N ASN A 31 -4.71 -2.09 13.28
CA ASN A 31 -4.45 -2.80 14.51
C ASN A 31 -5.66 -2.75 15.44
N GLN A 32 -6.05 -3.90 16.00
CA GLN A 32 -7.15 -4.00 16.96
C GLN A 32 -6.93 -3.06 18.14
N ASP A 33 -7.99 -2.45 18.63
CA ASP A 33 -8.03 -1.49 19.73
C ASP A 33 -7.27 -0.17 19.49
N CYS A 34 -6.75 0.03 18.26
CA CYS A 34 -6.18 1.30 17.84
C CYS A 34 -7.28 2.27 17.40
N VAL A 35 -7.13 3.54 17.76
CA VAL A 35 -8.01 4.62 17.31
C VAL A 35 -7.40 5.30 16.10
N TYR A 36 -8.15 5.37 15.01
CA TYR A 36 -7.77 6.00 13.76
C TYR A 36 -8.69 7.16 13.42
N GLU A 37 -8.19 8.07 12.59
CA GLU A 37 -8.97 9.10 11.90
C GLU A 37 -8.74 8.97 10.41
N LEU A 38 -9.82 8.72 9.66
CA LEU A 38 -9.84 8.84 8.20
C LEU A 38 -10.35 10.23 7.85
N SER A 39 -9.55 11.02 7.11
CA SER A 39 -9.96 12.34 6.66
C SER A 39 -9.62 12.57 5.20
N PHE A 40 -10.41 13.39 4.51
CA PHE A 40 -10.18 13.79 3.12
C PHE A 40 -11.02 15.02 2.78
N ASP A 41 -10.58 15.75 1.75
CA ASP A 41 -11.37 16.80 1.12
C ASP A 41 -11.99 16.26 -0.15
N VAL A 42 -13.25 16.62 -0.42
CA VAL A 42 -14.00 16.10 -1.57
C VAL A 42 -15.00 17.12 -2.11
N HIS A 43 -15.14 17.17 -3.43
CA HIS A 43 -16.22 17.89 -4.10
C HIS A 43 -16.54 17.24 -5.45
N SER A 44 -17.61 17.66 -6.08
CA SER A 44 -18.04 17.19 -7.40
C SER A 44 -18.54 18.35 -8.25
N THR A 45 -18.64 18.18 -9.55
CA THR A 45 -19.27 19.17 -10.43
C THR A 45 -20.80 19.12 -10.39
N ILE A 46 -21.39 18.15 -9.71
CA ILE A 46 -22.83 18.00 -9.48
C ILE A 46 -23.09 17.55 -8.04
N GLU A 47 -24.34 17.66 -7.57
CA GLU A 47 -24.74 16.98 -6.33
C GLU A 47 -24.87 15.49 -6.59
N ARG A 48 -24.24 14.65 -5.73
CA ARG A 48 -24.30 13.20 -5.81
C ARG A 48 -23.95 12.52 -4.50
N GLY A 49 -24.36 11.25 -4.37
CA GLY A 49 -23.90 10.37 -3.29
C GLY A 49 -22.52 9.76 -3.59
N ILE A 50 -21.75 9.52 -2.55
CA ILE A 50 -20.57 8.67 -2.52
C ILE A 50 -20.53 7.88 -1.22
N GLN A 51 -19.81 6.77 -1.21
CA GLN A 51 -19.53 6.02 0.02
C GLN A 51 -18.03 5.90 0.21
N TYR A 52 -17.55 6.15 1.42
CA TYR A 52 -16.18 5.78 1.80
C TYR A 52 -16.18 4.63 2.78
N ARG A 53 -15.15 3.78 2.72
CA ARG A 53 -15.03 2.62 3.59
C ARG A 53 -13.60 2.15 3.77
N LEU A 54 -13.31 1.62 4.97
CA LEU A 54 -12.17 0.75 5.24
C LEU A 54 -12.71 -0.67 5.45
N GLN A 55 -12.19 -1.64 4.72
CA GLN A 55 -12.78 -2.97 4.64
C GLN A 55 -11.73 -4.06 4.54
N ILE A 56 -12.14 -5.28 4.80
CA ILE A 56 -11.37 -6.46 4.45
C ILE A 56 -11.14 -6.51 2.93
N ASN A 57 -9.93 -6.84 2.52
CA ASN A 57 -9.58 -6.94 1.10
C ASN A 57 -9.84 -8.34 0.56
N GLY A 58 -11.09 -8.64 0.26
CA GLY A 58 -11.54 -9.94 -0.23
C GLY A 58 -12.73 -10.49 0.55
N GLY A 59 -13.04 -11.78 0.34
CA GLY A 59 -14.14 -12.44 1.01
C GLY A 59 -15.48 -11.77 0.75
N ASP A 60 -16.16 -11.36 1.80
CA ASP A 60 -17.45 -10.65 1.76
C ASP A 60 -17.30 -9.13 1.73
N TYR A 61 -16.07 -8.62 1.72
CA TYR A 61 -15.76 -7.19 1.74
C TYR A 61 -16.36 -6.46 2.95
N HIS A 62 -16.40 -7.13 4.10
CA HIS A 62 -16.88 -6.56 5.35
C HIS A 62 -16.17 -5.23 5.66
N ALA A 63 -16.95 -4.21 6.04
CA ALA A 63 -16.42 -2.89 6.34
C ALA A 63 -16.20 -2.70 7.85
N TYR A 64 -15.00 -2.30 8.25
CA TYR A 64 -14.66 -1.86 9.60
C TYR A 64 -15.27 -0.50 9.93
N VAL A 65 -15.28 0.38 8.94
CA VAL A 65 -15.97 1.67 8.96
C VAL A 65 -16.46 2.01 7.56
N MET A 66 -17.66 2.54 7.44
CA MET A 66 -18.20 3.09 6.19
C MET A 66 -19.25 4.14 6.48
N ASP A 67 -19.43 5.05 5.55
CA ASP A 67 -20.51 6.02 5.57
C ASP A 67 -20.89 6.45 4.15
N ASP A 68 -22.18 6.72 3.95
CA ASP A 68 -22.74 7.29 2.72
C ASP A 68 -22.88 8.80 2.92
N ILE A 69 -22.28 9.59 2.06
CA ILE A 69 -22.33 11.04 2.14
C ILE A 69 -22.82 11.66 0.83
N THR A 70 -23.46 12.81 0.94
CA THR A 70 -23.81 13.64 -0.22
C THR A 70 -22.77 14.72 -0.39
N ILE A 71 -22.21 14.81 -1.59
CA ILE A 71 -21.26 15.85 -1.99
C ILE A 71 -21.84 16.75 -3.08
N GLY A 72 -21.35 17.98 -3.18
CA GLY A 72 -21.77 18.97 -4.16
C GLY A 72 -20.58 19.71 -4.77
N THR A 73 -20.84 20.94 -5.25
CA THR A 73 -19.82 21.76 -5.92
C THR A 73 -18.86 22.47 -4.95
N GLU A 74 -19.24 22.56 -3.68
CA GLU A 74 -18.38 23.14 -2.64
C GLU A 74 -17.53 22.02 -2.02
N THR A 75 -16.27 22.31 -1.77
CA THR A 75 -15.36 21.38 -1.11
C THR A 75 -15.81 21.13 0.33
N GLN A 76 -15.98 19.86 0.67
CA GLN A 76 -16.30 19.40 2.02
C GLN A 76 -15.09 18.71 2.61
N HIS A 77 -14.77 19.02 3.86
CA HIS A 77 -13.81 18.28 4.65
C HIS A 77 -14.53 17.19 5.43
N ILE A 78 -14.19 15.94 5.16
CA ILE A 78 -14.71 14.76 5.86
C ILE A 78 -13.66 14.29 6.85
N SER A 79 -14.08 14.04 8.10
CA SER A 79 -13.25 13.45 9.13
C SER A 79 -14.10 12.48 9.94
N ASN A 80 -13.64 11.23 10.04
CA ASN A 80 -14.29 10.18 10.81
C ASN A 80 -13.25 9.47 11.68
N GLN A 81 -13.45 9.60 13.00
CA GLN A 81 -12.63 8.90 14.00
C GLN A 81 -13.32 7.61 14.41
N PHE A 82 -12.60 6.50 14.39
CA PHE A 82 -13.11 5.18 14.76
C PHE A 82 -12.08 4.37 15.54
N THR A 83 -12.57 3.42 16.32
CA THR A 83 -11.73 2.38 16.93
C THR A 83 -11.84 1.10 16.12
N MET A 84 -10.71 0.51 15.75
CA MET A 84 -10.69 -0.81 15.14
C MET A 84 -11.02 -1.87 16.20
N SER A 85 -12.31 -2.18 16.34
CA SER A 85 -12.81 -3.09 17.39
C SER A 85 -12.68 -4.57 17.03
N GLU A 86 -12.35 -4.87 15.78
CA GLU A 86 -12.16 -6.23 15.28
C GLU A 86 -10.69 -6.64 15.32
N ALA A 87 -10.42 -7.91 15.03
CA ALA A 87 -9.05 -8.42 14.96
C ALA A 87 -8.22 -7.60 13.95
N SER A 88 -6.95 -7.42 14.27
CA SER A 88 -6.01 -6.68 13.41
C SER A 88 -6.01 -7.25 11.99
N ASP A 89 -6.11 -6.35 10.99
CA ASP A 89 -6.03 -6.69 9.57
C ASP A 89 -4.72 -6.16 8.99
N PRO A 90 -3.84 -7.05 8.50
CA PRO A 90 -2.54 -6.67 7.94
C PRO A 90 -2.62 -6.08 6.53
N ALA A 91 -3.75 -6.24 5.85
CA ALA A 91 -3.90 -5.85 4.46
C ALA A 91 -5.32 -5.36 4.12
N PRO A 92 -5.88 -4.43 4.88
CA PRO A 92 -7.18 -3.86 4.59
C PRO A 92 -7.14 -3.03 3.31
N ARG A 93 -8.32 -2.65 2.85
CA ARG A 93 -8.49 -1.77 1.71
C ARG A 93 -9.27 -0.51 2.11
N MET A 94 -8.78 0.66 1.74
CA MET A 94 -9.58 1.87 1.68
C MET A 94 -10.27 1.93 0.32
N CYS A 95 -11.57 2.19 0.31
CA CYS A 95 -12.37 2.25 -0.91
C CYS A 95 -13.31 3.46 -0.90
N MET A 96 -13.40 4.15 -2.04
CA MET A 96 -14.41 5.16 -2.33
C MET A 96 -15.31 4.62 -3.43
N ASN A 97 -16.58 4.36 -3.11
CA ASN A 97 -17.59 3.93 -4.07
C ASN A 97 -18.24 5.16 -4.72
N LEU A 98 -18.22 5.18 -6.04
CA LEU A 98 -18.60 6.30 -6.88
C LEU A 98 -19.64 5.89 -7.94
N GLY A 99 -20.27 4.74 -7.76
CA GLY A 99 -21.33 4.25 -8.64
C GLY A 99 -22.64 5.02 -8.45
N HIS A 100 -23.76 4.34 -8.65
CA HIS A 100 -25.09 4.93 -8.54
C HIS A 100 -25.60 4.96 -7.09
N PHE A 101 -26.08 6.12 -6.66
CA PHE A 101 -26.72 6.33 -5.35
C PHE A 101 -28.14 6.86 -5.54
N GLU A 102 -29.14 6.08 -5.14
CA GLU A 102 -30.55 6.47 -5.27
C GLU A 102 -30.89 7.66 -4.38
N GLY A 103 -31.70 8.57 -4.91
CA GLY A 103 -32.30 9.67 -4.16
C GLY A 103 -31.37 10.86 -3.90
N VAL A 104 -30.18 10.88 -4.48
CA VAL A 104 -29.22 11.98 -4.33
C VAL A 104 -28.77 12.47 -5.70
N GLY A 105 -29.32 13.61 -6.14
CA GLY A 105 -28.98 14.22 -7.42
C GLY A 105 -29.27 13.32 -8.64
N ASP A 106 -28.79 13.72 -9.81
CA ASP A 106 -28.80 12.90 -11.03
C ASP A 106 -27.33 12.55 -11.39
N ASP A 107 -26.84 11.46 -10.83
CA ASP A 107 -25.47 10.99 -11.05
C ASP A 107 -25.29 10.24 -12.39
N SER A 108 -26.35 10.11 -13.21
CA SER A 108 -26.30 9.48 -14.53
C SER A 108 -25.64 10.35 -15.59
N VAL A 109 -25.56 11.67 -15.37
CA VAL A 109 -24.92 12.61 -16.29
C VAL A 109 -23.39 12.57 -16.14
N PRO A 110 -22.60 12.80 -17.21
CA PRO A 110 -21.16 12.92 -17.11
C PRO A 110 -20.75 14.07 -16.17
N HIS A 111 -19.87 13.76 -15.21
CA HIS A 111 -19.40 14.71 -14.19
C HIS A 111 -18.03 14.36 -13.69
N LYS A 112 -17.47 15.22 -12.83
CA LYS A 112 -16.18 14.99 -12.19
C LYS A 112 -16.32 14.93 -10.68
N VAL A 113 -15.50 14.10 -10.05
CA VAL A 113 -15.31 14.05 -8.60
C VAL A 113 -13.85 14.31 -8.29
N TYR A 114 -13.60 15.12 -7.28
CA TYR A 114 -12.26 15.54 -6.87
C TYR A 114 -12.03 15.15 -5.42
N PHE A 115 -10.82 14.63 -5.16
CA PHE A 115 -10.34 14.32 -3.83
C PHE A 115 -8.99 14.98 -3.58
N ASP A 116 -8.79 15.42 -2.34
CA ASP A 116 -7.50 15.91 -1.85
C ASP A 116 -7.31 15.54 -0.38
N ASN A 117 -6.08 15.67 0.11
CA ASN A 117 -5.74 15.49 1.53
C ASN A 117 -6.21 14.17 2.15
N ILE A 118 -6.30 13.09 1.38
CA ILE A 118 -6.69 11.77 1.90
C ILE A 118 -5.65 11.30 2.91
N LYS A 119 -6.07 11.06 4.15
CA LYS A 119 -5.21 10.65 5.25
C LYS A 119 -5.89 9.60 6.12
N LEU A 120 -5.12 8.60 6.53
CA LEU A 120 -5.44 7.73 7.64
C LEU A 120 -4.39 7.94 8.73
N THR A 121 -4.81 8.46 9.87
CA THR A 121 -3.92 8.87 10.96
C THR A 121 -4.20 8.04 12.20
N VAL A 122 -3.15 7.57 12.87
CA VAL A 122 -3.25 6.98 14.21
C VAL A 122 -3.49 8.09 15.22
N VAL A 123 -4.62 8.03 15.94
CA VAL A 123 -4.98 8.99 16.99
C VAL A 123 -4.52 8.48 18.36
N ASP A 124 -4.78 7.20 18.64
CA ASP A 124 -4.36 6.54 19.89
C ASP A 124 -4.03 5.08 19.61
N ALA A 125 -2.79 4.70 19.88
CA ALA A 125 -2.30 3.33 19.78
C ALA A 125 -1.96 2.72 21.15
N SER A 126 -2.35 3.36 22.26
CA SER A 126 -1.96 2.91 23.62
C SER A 126 -2.48 1.52 23.98
N SER A 127 -3.60 1.10 23.37
CA SER A 127 -4.21 -0.22 23.53
C SER A 127 -4.09 -1.10 22.30
N ALA A 128 -3.40 -0.63 21.25
CA ALA A 128 -3.34 -1.32 19.97
C ALA A 128 -2.69 -2.71 20.09
N GLN A 129 -3.33 -3.69 19.48
CA GLN A 129 -2.82 -5.03 19.33
C GLN A 129 -2.29 -5.17 17.92
N SER A 130 -0.96 -5.24 17.77
CA SER A 130 -0.32 -5.40 16.47
C SER A 130 -0.72 -6.72 15.81
N VAL A 131 -0.68 -6.75 14.50
CA VAL A 131 -0.84 -7.98 13.73
C VAL A 131 0.27 -8.95 14.10
N GLU A 132 -0.06 -10.04 14.82
CA GLU A 132 0.92 -11.10 15.02
C GLU A 132 1.14 -11.85 13.70
N GLY A 133 2.37 -11.88 13.23
CA GLY A 133 2.82 -12.89 12.29
C GLY A 133 2.96 -12.50 10.83
N ILE A 134 2.82 -11.24 10.42
CA ILE A 134 3.37 -10.81 9.13
C ILE A 134 4.74 -10.22 9.41
N PRO A 135 5.82 -10.91 9.06
CA PRO A 135 7.15 -10.30 9.13
C PRO A 135 7.16 -9.04 8.28
N ASP A 136 7.80 -8.00 8.78
CA ASP A 136 8.10 -6.82 7.95
C ASP A 136 8.66 -7.29 6.60
N PRO A 137 8.22 -6.69 5.48
CA PRO A 137 8.75 -7.05 4.19
C PRO A 137 10.27 -6.92 4.22
N LYS A 138 10.95 -7.98 3.82
CA LYS A 138 12.41 -7.96 3.78
C LYS A 138 12.86 -6.89 2.78
N LEU A 139 13.72 -6.00 3.24
CA LEU A 139 14.32 -4.94 2.42
C LEU A 139 15.30 -5.47 1.37
N VAL A 140 15.63 -6.77 1.43
CA VAL A 140 16.43 -7.49 0.44
C VAL A 140 15.67 -8.73 -0.03
N GLY A 141 15.14 -8.67 -1.23
CA GLY A 141 14.42 -9.77 -1.89
C GLY A 141 15.36 -10.66 -2.70
N ILE A 142 15.28 -11.97 -2.47
CA ILE A 142 16.04 -12.99 -3.21
C ILE A 142 15.11 -14.11 -3.69
N ASN A 143 15.59 -14.90 -4.66
CA ASN A 143 14.90 -16.12 -5.07
C ASN A 143 15.01 -17.19 -3.97
N GLN A 144 13.90 -17.48 -3.29
CA GLN A 144 13.83 -18.47 -2.20
C GLN A 144 14.00 -19.92 -2.65
N MET A 145 13.85 -20.22 -3.95
CA MET A 145 14.13 -21.54 -4.51
C MET A 145 15.64 -21.80 -4.69
N GLY A 146 16.47 -20.78 -4.48
CA GLY A 146 17.91 -20.82 -4.66
C GLY A 146 18.34 -20.54 -6.10
N TYR A 147 19.65 -20.65 -6.32
CA TYR A 147 20.30 -20.35 -7.60
C TYR A 147 21.20 -21.51 -8.03
N GLY A 148 21.17 -21.83 -9.33
CA GLY A 148 22.16 -22.73 -9.91
C GLY A 148 23.57 -22.13 -9.83
N LYS A 149 24.59 -22.99 -9.77
CA LYS A 149 26.01 -22.60 -9.63
C LYS A 149 26.42 -21.51 -10.63
N ASP A 150 26.05 -21.68 -11.89
CA ASP A 150 26.46 -20.79 -12.99
C ASP A 150 25.34 -19.87 -13.45
N ALA A 151 24.20 -19.86 -12.73
CA ALA A 151 23.08 -18.97 -13.02
C ALA A 151 23.42 -17.52 -12.63
N LYS A 152 22.76 -16.59 -13.29
CA LYS A 152 22.73 -15.20 -12.85
C LYS A 152 22.03 -15.11 -11.50
N LYS A 153 22.65 -14.48 -10.51
CA LYS A 153 22.16 -14.35 -9.14
C LYS A 153 21.93 -12.88 -8.86
N LEU A 154 20.65 -12.53 -8.77
CA LEU A 154 20.21 -11.16 -8.53
C LEU A 154 19.41 -11.09 -7.25
N ALA A 155 19.54 -9.97 -6.55
CA ALA A 155 18.66 -9.59 -5.45
C ALA A 155 18.13 -8.18 -5.68
N THR A 156 16.89 -7.93 -5.21
CA THR A 156 16.26 -6.62 -5.24
C THR A 156 16.42 -5.98 -3.86
N VAL A 157 16.85 -4.73 -3.82
CA VAL A 157 16.99 -3.93 -2.59
C VAL A 157 15.99 -2.80 -2.64
N THR A 158 15.16 -2.67 -1.59
CA THR A 158 14.19 -1.58 -1.40
C THR A 158 14.59 -0.62 -0.28
N ASP A 159 15.62 -0.96 0.50
CA ASP A 159 16.19 -0.07 1.52
C ASP A 159 16.99 1.06 0.86
N ARG A 160 16.40 2.24 0.78
CA ARG A 160 16.97 3.41 0.07
C ARG A 160 18.18 4.03 0.76
N ASP A 161 18.39 3.73 2.03
CA ASP A 161 19.54 4.21 2.80
C ASP A 161 20.78 3.35 2.58
N ALA A 162 20.60 2.14 2.04
CA ALA A 162 21.69 1.22 1.76
C ALA A 162 22.63 1.73 0.66
N LYS A 163 23.92 1.63 0.90
CA LYS A 163 25.00 2.02 -0.01
C LYS A 163 25.88 0.85 -0.43
N SER A 164 25.95 -0.20 0.40
CA SER A 164 26.74 -1.38 0.13
C SER A 164 26.09 -2.65 0.68
N TYR A 165 26.54 -3.79 0.16
CA TYR A 165 26.11 -5.10 0.61
C TYR A 165 27.28 -6.07 0.81
N GLU A 166 27.08 -7.07 1.64
CA GLU A 166 27.92 -8.23 1.81
C GLU A 166 27.10 -9.50 1.63
N VAL A 167 27.65 -10.48 0.90
CA VAL A 167 27.13 -11.85 0.86
C VAL A 167 27.90 -12.67 1.87
N LYS A 168 27.20 -13.21 2.87
CA LYS A 168 27.80 -13.99 3.97
C LYS A 168 27.35 -15.44 3.93
N SER A 169 28.29 -16.34 4.18
CA SER A 169 27.97 -17.73 4.45
C SER A 169 27.24 -17.85 5.78
N VAL A 170 26.11 -18.55 5.78
CA VAL A 170 25.33 -18.78 7.02
C VAL A 170 26.06 -19.71 7.99
N ALA A 171 26.96 -20.56 7.48
CA ALA A 171 27.66 -21.56 8.30
C ALA A 171 28.72 -20.95 9.23
N ASP A 172 29.43 -19.90 8.78
CA ASP A 172 30.58 -19.34 9.48
C ASP A 172 30.63 -17.80 9.46
N ASP A 173 29.56 -17.15 9.00
CA ASP A 173 29.39 -15.69 8.86
C ASP A 173 30.50 -15.00 8.03
N LYS A 174 31.21 -15.79 7.21
CA LYS A 174 32.30 -15.30 6.39
C LYS A 174 31.76 -14.55 5.18
N VAL A 175 32.31 -13.37 4.90
CA VAL A 175 32.00 -12.61 3.67
C VAL A 175 32.65 -13.32 2.48
N VAL A 176 31.81 -13.66 1.48
CA VAL A 176 32.24 -14.36 0.25
C VAL A 176 32.14 -13.45 -0.98
N SER A 177 31.33 -12.42 -0.93
CA SER A 177 31.22 -11.37 -1.95
C SER A 177 30.73 -10.07 -1.31
N LYS A 178 31.00 -8.94 -1.95
CA LYS A 178 30.51 -7.62 -1.53
C LYS A 178 30.48 -6.65 -2.69
N GLY A 179 29.69 -5.60 -2.58
CA GLY A 179 29.59 -4.57 -3.61
C GLY A 179 28.78 -3.36 -3.15
N ASP A 180 28.59 -2.45 -4.08
CA ASP A 180 27.82 -1.23 -3.84
C ASP A 180 26.35 -1.44 -4.24
N VAL A 181 25.43 -0.76 -3.51
CA VAL A 181 24.04 -0.65 -3.88
C VAL A 181 23.84 0.66 -4.64
N SER A 182 23.51 0.55 -5.92
CA SER A 182 23.36 1.72 -6.82
C SER A 182 22.38 1.39 -7.95
N GLY A 183 22.08 2.39 -8.81
CA GLY A 183 21.22 2.18 -9.96
C GLY A 183 19.73 2.09 -9.58
N TRP A 184 19.32 2.94 -8.64
CA TRP A 184 17.93 3.03 -8.20
C TRP A 184 16.99 3.45 -9.33
N ASP A 185 16.01 2.62 -9.65
CA ASP A 185 15.00 2.90 -10.66
C ASP A 185 13.61 2.46 -10.17
N TYR A 186 12.57 3.06 -10.73
CA TYR A 186 11.19 2.70 -10.41
C TYR A 186 10.82 1.38 -11.06
N ASP A 187 10.42 0.41 -10.25
CA ASP A 187 9.91 -0.88 -10.73
C ASP A 187 8.37 -0.90 -10.57
N PRO A 188 7.61 -0.90 -11.67
CA PRO A 188 6.15 -0.92 -11.61
C PRO A 188 5.58 -2.22 -11.02
N ALA A 189 6.35 -3.30 -10.97
CA ALA A 189 5.90 -4.56 -10.35
C ALA A 189 5.98 -4.48 -8.81
N VAL A 190 6.90 -3.68 -8.28
CA VAL A 190 7.06 -3.43 -6.84
C VAL A 190 6.27 -2.20 -6.41
N GLY A 191 5.99 -1.27 -7.34
CA GLY A 191 5.34 0.01 -7.06
C GLY A 191 6.24 1.04 -6.38
N ASP A 192 7.56 0.78 -6.33
CA ASP A 192 8.53 1.64 -5.68
C ASP A 192 9.88 1.65 -6.42
N LYS A 193 10.81 2.53 -5.99
CA LYS A 193 12.20 2.50 -6.47
C LYS A 193 12.96 1.39 -5.78
N CYS A 194 13.64 0.59 -6.57
CA CYS A 194 14.54 -0.45 -6.08
C CYS A 194 15.89 -0.40 -6.79
N ALA A 195 16.89 -1.00 -6.16
CA ALA A 195 18.18 -1.31 -6.79
C ALA A 195 18.30 -2.82 -6.98
N VAL A 196 19.01 -3.22 -8.02
CA VAL A 196 19.31 -4.65 -8.28
C VAL A 196 20.79 -4.87 -8.08
N ILE A 197 21.14 -5.77 -7.18
CA ILE A 197 22.51 -6.20 -6.96
C ILE A 197 22.78 -7.55 -7.64
N ASP A 198 23.97 -7.72 -8.20
CA ASP A 198 24.42 -8.94 -8.87
C ASP A 198 25.53 -9.59 -8.03
N PHE A 199 25.28 -10.79 -7.53
CA PHE A 199 26.23 -11.60 -6.76
C PHE A 199 26.56 -12.94 -7.46
N SER A 200 26.52 -12.94 -8.79
CA SER A 200 26.77 -14.12 -9.62
C SER A 200 28.20 -14.68 -9.51
N ASP A 201 29.10 -13.94 -8.87
CA ASP A 201 30.47 -14.37 -8.54
C ASP A 201 30.52 -15.44 -7.43
N VAL A 202 29.48 -15.57 -6.61
CA VAL A 202 29.37 -16.64 -5.62
C VAL A 202 29.07 -17.96 -6.32
N LYS A 203 30.10 -18.83 -6.42
CA LYS A 203 30.03 -20.11 -7.18
C LYS A 203 30.00 -21.34 -6.29
N ASP A 204 30.44 -21.23 -5.05
CA ASP A 204 30.49 -22.37 -4.14
C ASP A 204 29.07 -22.73 -3.67
N GLN A 205 28.86 -24.03 -3.50
CA GLN A 205 27.60 -24.52 -2.95
C GLN A 205 27.54 -24.20 -1.46
N GLY A 206 26.42 -23.61 -1.02
CA GLY A 206 26.24 -23.24 0.38
C GLY A 206 24.91 -22.51 0.60
N THR A 207 24.65 -22.17 1.86
CA THR A 207 23.58 -21.26 2.26
C THR A 207 24.18 -19.90 2.56
N TYR A 208 23.64 -18.89 1.95
CA TYR A 208 24.14 -17.53 2.03
C TYR A 208 23.03 -16.56 2.39
N LYS A 209 23.38 -15.46 3.07
CA LYS A 209 22.53 -14.31 3.27
C LYS A 209 23.19 -13.06 2.71
N ILE A 210 22.39 -12.11 2.28
CA ILE A 210 22.83 -10.78 1.88
C ILE A 210 22.55 -9.85 3.05
N VAL A 211 23.55 -9.08 3.45
CA VAL A 211 23.48 -8.10 4.56
C VAL A 211 23.84 -6.74 3.99
N LEU A 212 22.97 -5.75 4.21
CA LEU A 212 23.21 -4.35 3.84
C LEU A 212 23.98 -3.61 4.96
N ASP A 213 24.63 -2.51 4.61
CA ASP A 213 25.30 -1.63 5.58
C ASP A 213 24.35 -0.97 6.57
N THR A 214 23.05 -0.92 6.29
CA THR A 214 21.99 -0.50 7.21
C THR A 214 21.63 -1.56 8.26
N GLY A 215 22.10 -2.80 8.10
CA GLY A 215 21.78 -3.93 8.95
C GLY A 215 20.62 -4.79 8.46
N ALA A 216 19.92 -4.37 7.40
CA ALA A 216 18.88 -5.20 6.79
C ALA A 216 19.50 -6.44 6.13
N GLU A 217 18.81 -7.58 6.23
CA GLU A 217 19.30 -8.84 5.65
C GLU A 217 18.20 -9.62 4.92
N SER A 218 18.63 -10.43 3.95
CA SER A 218 17.75 -11.37 3.26
C SER A 218 17.32 -12.52 4.17
N TYR A 219 16.39 -13.35 3.67
CA TYR A 219 16.04 -14.62 4.31
C TYR A 219 17.22 -15.59 4.34
#